data_a51d619d598489c5c79fe647acd3027c
#
_entry.id   a51d619d598489c5c79fe647acd3027c
#
_cell.length_a   1.000
_cell.length_b   1.000
_cell.length_c   1.000
_cell.angle_alpha   90.00
_cell.angle_beta   90.00
_cell.angle_gamma   90.00
#
_symmetry.space_group_name_H-M   'P 1'
#
loop_
_entity.id
_entity.type
_entity.pdbx_description
1 polymer ?
#
loop_
_entity_poly.entity_id
_entity_poly.type
_entity_poly.pdbx_seq_one_letter_code
_entity_poly.pdbx_strand_id
1 'polypeptide(L)'
;GFTIPANVDSGIIGGYHCWAEFHAEGKWIPVDISEADKHSELAEYYFGHHPANRLELSRGRDILPNPAPKSGPFNYFFGPHLEVDGKEVPLKATYEFKRLPIKK
;
A
#
# COMPACT_ATOMS: atom_id res chain seq x y z
N GLY A 1 0.64 0.12 0.56
CA GLY A 1 0.47 0.64 -0.81
C GLY A 1 -0.46 1.83 -0.89
N PHE A 2 -1.18 1.93 -1.99
CA PHE A 2 -2.10 3.04 -2.24
C PHE A 2 -3.51 2.55 -2.53
N THR A 3 -4.49 3.36 -2.14
CA THR A 3 -5.83 3.26 -2.69
C THR A 3 -5.95 4.23 -3.87
N ILE A 4 -6.43 3.73 -5.01
CA ILE A 4 -6.60 4.54 -6.21
C ILE A 4 -8.06 5.00 -6.25
N PRO A 5 -8.36 6.30 -6.36
CA PRO A 5 -9.73 6.77 -6.48
C PRO A 5 -10.47 6.10 -7.64
N ALA A 6 -11.63 5.49 -7.35
CA ALA A 6 -12.36 4.68 -8.32
C ALA A 6 -13.20 5.51 -9.30
N ASN A 7 -13.59 6.71 -8.91
CA ASN A 7 -14.60 7.52 -9.62
C ASN A 7 -13.99 8.61 -10.51
N VAL A 8 -12.68 8.64 -10.67
CA VAL A 8 -11.97 9.61 -11.51
C VAL A 8 -10.98 8.90 -12.41
N ASP A 9 -10.72 9.48 -13.57
CA ASP A 9 -9.84 8.87 -14.57
C ASP A 9 -8.36 9.21 -14.40
N SER A 10 -8.08 10.24 -13.64
CA SER A 10 -6.71 10.63 -13.32
C SER A 10 -6.66 11.51 -12.08
N GLY A 11 -5.51 11.59 -11.48
CA GLY A 11 -5.30 12.45 -10.33
C GLY A 11 -4.02 12.14 -9.57
N ILE A 12 -3.90 12.76 -8.41
CA ILE A 12 -2.76 12.60 -7.50
C ILE A 12 -3.20 11.71 -6.35
N ILE A 13 -2.34 10.76 -5.97
CA ILE A 13 -2.56 9.92 -4.80
C ILE A 13 -2.15 10.71 -3.57
N GLY A 14 -3.10 10.93 -2.66
CA GLY A 14 -2.93 11.81 -1.50
C GLY A 14 -2.17 11.20 -0.33
N GLY A 15 -1.92 9.89 -0.32
CA GLY A 15 -1.21 9.23 0.76
C GLY A 15 -1.18 7.71 0.60
N TYR A 16 -0.48 7.05 1.51
CA TYR A 16 -0.42 5.60 1.54
C TYR A 16 -1.55 5.01 2.38
N HIS A 17 -1.80 3.71 2.17
CA HIS A 17 -2.76 2.93 2.95
C HIS A 17 -2.12 1.60 3.36
N CYS A 18 -2.42 1.17 4.57
CA CYS A 18 -1.97 -0.11 5.10
C CYS A 18 -3.17 -1.02 5.36
N TRP A 19 -3.01 -2.29 5.03
CA TRP A 19 -3.95 -3.35 5.39
C TRP A 19 -3.17 -4.57 5.83
N ALA A 20 -3.84 -5.50 6.47
CA ALA A 20 -3.24 -6.73 6.95
C ALA A 20 -3.72 -7.94 6.15
N GLU A 21 -2.99 -9.03 6.28
CA GLU A 21 -3.43 -10.33 5.80
C GLU A 21 -3.21 -11.35 6.91
N PHE A 22 -4.09 -12.33 7.02
CA PHE A 22 -3.89 -13.49 7.87
C PHE A 22 -3.96 -14.78 7.05
N HIS A 23 -3.25 -15.80 7.51
CA HIS A 23 -3.21 -17.08 6.82
C HIS A 23 -4.23 -18.03 7.42
N ALA A 24 -5.14 -18.53 6.58
CA ALA A 24 -6.12 -19.56 6.95
C ALA A 24 -6.44 -20.41 5.73
N GLU A 25 -6.63 -21.71 5.97
CA GLU A 25 -7.02 -22.67 4.93
C GLU A 25 -6.14 -22.65 3.68
N GLY A 26 -4.83 -22.48 3.88
CA GLY A 26 -3.85 -22.44 2.79
C GLY A 26 -3.83 -21.15 1.98
N LYS A 27 -4.48 -20.09 2.44
CA LYS A 27 -4.57 -18.80 1.76
C LYS A 27 -4.20 -17.64 2.67
N TRP A 28 -3.69 -16.58 2.08
CA TRP A 28 -3.61 -15.28 2.71
C TRP A 28 -4.91 -14.51 2.47
N ILE A 29 -5.54 -14.08 3.54
CA ILE A 29 -6.85 -13.44 3.52
C ILE A 29 -6.68 -11.98 3.96
N PRO A 30 -7.08 -11.00 3.14
CA PRO A 30 -6.92 -9.60 3.47
C PRO A 30 -7.91 -9.13 4.53
N VAL A 31 -7.45 -8.21 5.37
CA VAL A 31 -8.27 -7.52 6.37
C VAL A 31 -7.90 -6.05 6.36
N ASP A 32 -8.89 -5.20 6.19
CA ASP A 32 -8.72 -3.76 6.25
C ASP A 32 -9.55 -3.17 7.39
N ILE A 33 -8.92 -3.08 8.55
CA ILE A 33 -9.58 -2.62 9.77
C ILE A 33 -9.96 -1.15 9.67
N SER A 34 -9.11 -0.31 9.07
CA SER A 34 -9.37 1.12 8.97
C SER A 34 -10.54 1.44 8.04
N GLU A 35 -10.70 0.73 6.94
CA GLU A 35 -11.87 0.91 6.06
C GLU A 35 -13.12 0.31 6.68
N ALA A 36 -13.01 -0.80 7.40
CA ALA A 36 -14.12 -1.38 8.15
C ALA A 36 -14.64 -0.42 9.24
N ASP A 37 -13.76 0.31 9.88
CA ASP A 37 -14.12 1.31 10.90
C ASP A 37 -14.81 2.53 10.28
N LYS A 38 -14.32 3.02 9.15
CA LYS A 38 -14.91 4.14 8.42
C LYS A 38 -16.27 3.80 7.78
N HIS A 39 -16.44 2.56 7.39
CA HIS A 39 -17.60 2.06 6.67
C HIS A 39 -18.12 0.80 7.36
N SER A 40 -18.74 0.97 8.53
CA SER A 40 -19.19 -0.14 9.37
C SER A 40 -20.19 -1.08 8.69
N GLU A 41 -20.96 -0.58 7.73
CA GLU A 41 -21.86 -1.36 6.88
C GLU A 41 -21.12 -2.34 5.97
N LEU A 42 -19.82 -2.11 5.72
CA LEU A 42 -18.95 -2.95 4.91
C LEU A 42 -17.93 -3.74 5.75
N ALA A 43 -18.09 -3.79 7.07
CA ALA A 43 -17.13 -4.44 7.96
C ALA A 43 -16.89 -5.91 7.60
N GLU A 44 -17.94 -6.66 7.28
CA GLU A 44 -17.81 -8.06 6.86
C GLU A 44 -17.08 -8.20 5.52
N TYR A 45 -17.30 -7.27 4.59
CA TYR A 45 -16.59 -7.24 3.32
C TYR A 45 -15.09 -7.04 3.53
N TYR A 46 -14.70 -6.06 4.33
CA TYR A 46 -13.29 -5.76 4.61
C TYR A 46 -12.59 -6.76 5.52
N PHE A 47 -13.32 -7.69 6.08
CA PHE A 47 -12.78 -8.86 6.74
C PHE A 47 -12.78 -10.07 5.78
N GLY A 48 -11.88 -10.06 4.85
CA GLY A 48 -11.74 -11.12 3.87
C GLY A 48 -11.61 -10.65 2.42
N HIS A 49 -11.90 -9.38 2.17
CA HIS A 49 -11.86 -8.80 0.83
C HIS A 49 -11.32 -7.38 0.87
N HIS A 50 -10.82 -6.92 -0.25
CA HIS A 50 -10.59 -5.50 -0.54
C HIS A 50 -10.90 -5.21 -2.01
N PRO A 51 -11.26 -3.94 -2.35
CA PRO A 51 -11.60 -3.59 -3.73
C PRO A 51 -10.38 -3.62 -4.64
N ALA A 52 -10.63 -3.69 -5.94
CA ALA A 52 -9.58 -3.79 -6.96
C ALA A 52 -8.75 -2.51 -7.13
N ASN A 53 -9.21 -1.38 -6.60
CA ASN A 53 -8.52 -0.09 -6.70
C ASN A 53 -7.39 0.06 -5.67
N ARG A 54 -6.61 -0.98 -5.52
CA ARG A 54 -5.47 -1.03 -4.61
C ARG A 54 -4.19 -1.36 -5.35
N LEU A 55 -3.13 -0.63 -5.04
CA LEU A 55 -1.79 -0.91 -5.52
C LEU A 55 -0.92 -1.28 -4.33
N GLU A 56 -0.48 -2.53 -4.27
CA GLU A 56 0.46 -2.99 -3.27
C GLU A 56 1.88 -2.59 -3.66
N LEU A 57 2.65 -2.02 -2.73
CA LEU A 57 4.04 -1.63 -2.94
C LEU A 57 5.01 -2.42 -2.08
N SER A 58 4.60 -2.81 -0.88
CA SER A 58 5.42 -3.64 -0.01
C SER A 58 4.55 -4.62 0.76
N ARG A 59 5.11 -5.78 1.04
CA ARG A 59 4.45 -6.84 1.80
C ARG A 59 5.41 -7.38 2.84
N GLY A 60 4.90 -7.64 4.04
CA GLY A 60 5.65 -8.23 5.14
C GLY A 60 6.09 -7.21 6.17
N ARG A 61 6.95 -7.68 7.08
CA ARG A 61 7.55 -6.91 8.15
C ARG A 61 9.05 -7.19 8.16
N ASP A 62 9.81 -6.26 8.75
CA ASP A 62 11.28 -6.36 8.82
C ASP A 62 11.89 -6.58 7.43
N ILE A 63 11.39 -5.83 6.44
CA ILE A 63 11.80 -5.95 5.05
C ILE A 63 13.18 -5.36 4.89
N LEU A 64 14.12 -6.16 4.38
CA LEU A 64 15.48 -5.73 4.15
C LEU A 64 15.75 -5.70 2.64
N PRO A 65 15.70 -4.51 2.01
CA PRO A 65 16.03 -4.37 0.60
C PRO A 65 17.50 -4.70 0.29
N ASN A 66 17.80 -4.90 -0.97
CA ASN A 66 19.15 -5.09 -1.44
C ASN A 66 19.51 -3.99 -2.47
N PRO A 67 20.51 -3.15 -2.20
CA PRO A 67 21.38 -3.16 -1.03
C PRO A 67 20.66 -2.80 0.27
N ALA A 68 21.14 -3.35 1.38
CA ALA A 68 20.53 -3.09 2.68
C ALA A 68 20.77 -1.64 3.13
N PRO A 69 19.72 -0.93 3.59
CA PRO A 69 19.87 0.41 4.13
C PRO A 69 20.56 0.38 5.49
N LYS A 70 21.35 1.39 5.79
CA LYS A 70 22.01 1.52 7.11
C LYS A 70 21.03 1.84 8.23
N SER A 71 19.87 2.41 7.89
CA SER A 71 18.78 2.63 8.85
C SER A 71 18.12 1.35 9.36
N GLY A 72 18.42 0.20 8.75
CA GLY A 72 17.87 -1.10 9.11
C GLY A 72 16.63 -1.50 8.28
N PRO A 73 15.97 -2.58 8.66
CA PRO A 73 14.80 -3.07 7.94
C PRO A 73 13.60 -2.13 8.06
N PHE A 74 12.71 -2.22 7.08
CA PHE A 74 11.44 -1.48 7.06
C PHE A 74 10.28 -2.39 7.43
N ASN A 75 9.32 -1.88 8.19
CA ASN A 75 8.04 -2.56 8.39
C ASN A 75 7.11 -2.38 7.19
N TYR A 76 7.29 -1.30 6.45
CA TYR A 76 6.62 -1.00 5.19
C TYR A 76 7.43 0.04 4.43
N PHE A 77 7.27 0.10 3.12
CA PHE A 77 7.67 1.27 2.33
C PHE A 77 6.70 1.43 1.17
N PHE A 78 6.45 2.68 0.83
CA PHE A 78 5.49 3.08 -0.21
C PHE A 78 6.09 4.09 -1.18
N GLY A 79 7.37 4.34 -1.09
CA GLY A 79 8.08 5.28 -1.91
C GLY A 79 9.59 5.08 -1.84
N PRO A 80 10.34 5.97 -2.50
CA PRO A 80 11.80 5.89 -2.51
C PRO A 80 12.40 6.14 -1.13
N HIS A 81 13.52 5.50 -0.87
CA HIS A 81 14.34 5.71 0.30
C HIS A 81 15.71 6.23 -0.14
N LEU A 82 16.17 7.29 0.49
CA LEU A 82 17.48 7.90 0.20
C LEU A 82 18.31 7.98 1.46
N GLU A 83 19.54 7.50 1.36
CA GLU A 83 20.56 7.69 2.38
C GLU A 83 21.78 8.36 1.76
N VAL A 84 22.35 9.34 2.47
CA VAL A 84 23.61 9.98 2.13
C VAL A 84 24.56 9.84 3.32
N ASP A 85 25.75 9.27 3.08
CA ASP A 85 26.72 8.97 4.12
C ASP A 85 26.13 8.16 5.29
N GLY A 86 25.23 7.23 4.97
CA GLY A 86 24.58 6.36 5.93
C GLY A 86 23.47 7.00 6.77
N LYS A 87 23.04 8.20 6.41
CA LYS A 87 21.93 8.91 7.06
C LYS A 87 20.76 9.04 6.10
N GLU A 88 19.57 8.81 6.62
CA GLU A 88 18.34 9.02 5.85
C GLU A 88 18.16 10.49 5.52
N VAL A 89 17.83 10.77 4.25
CA VAL A 89 17.55 12.10 3.75
C VAL A 89 16.09 12.15 3.32
N PRO A 90 15.30 13.13 3.80
CA PRO A 90 13.91 13.27 3.40
C PRO A 90 13.77 13.47 1.89
N LEU A 91 12.81 12.78 1.31
CA LEU A 91 12.43 12.89 -0.09
C LEU A 91 11.01 13.40 -0.20
N LYS A 92 10.80 14.30 -1.16
CA LYS A 92 9.46 14.70 -1.56
C LYS A 92 9.10 13.94 -2.83
N ALA A 93 8.03 13.15 -2.79
CA ALA A 93 7.54 12.39 -3.92
C ALA A 93 6.07 12.72 -4.18
N THR A 94 5.69 12.76 -5.45
CA THR A 94 4.31 12.89 -5.89
C THR A 94 3.98 11.70 -6.75
N TYR A 95 2.80 11.11 -6.51
CA TYR A 95 2.33 9.94 -7.23
C TYR A 95 1.08 10.31 -8.00
N GLU A 96 1.09 10.03 -9.28
CA GLU A 96 -0.01 10.31 -10.20
C GLU A 96 -0.53 9.00 -10.78
N PHE A 97 -1.82 8.96 -11.07
CA PHE A 97 -2.43 7.85 -11.77
C PHE A 97 -3.25 8.33 -12.95
N LYS A 98 -3.38 7.47 -13.95
CA LYS A 98 -4.25 7.67 -15.09
C LYS A 98 -4.87 6.35 -15.50
N ARG A 99 -6.18 6.35 -15.65
CA ARG A 99 -6.90 5.19 -16.19
C ARG A 99 -6.54 5.00 -17.66
N LEU A 100 -6.16 3.79 -17.99
CA LEU A 100 -5.94 3.42 -19.39
C LEU A 100 -7.24 2.90 -19.98
N PRO A 101 -7.51 3.18 -21.27
CA PRO A 101 -8.66 2.58 -21.93
C PRO A 101 -8.49 1.06 -22.01
N ILE A 102 -9.56 0.34 -21.69
CA ILE A 102 -9.57 -1.11 -21.84
C ILE A 102 -9.56 -1.40 -23.34
N LYS A 103 -8.51 -2.07 -23.79
CA LYS A 103 -8.49 -2.61 -25.16
C LYS A 103 -9.45 -3.80 -25.22
N LYS A 104 -10.48 -3.64 -25.99
CA LYS A 104 -11.39 -4.74 -26.28
C LYS A 104 -10.82 -5.66 -27.35
#